data_7b0983af30364952fe1e5a872b18cf8a
#
_entry.id   7b0983af30364952fe1e5a872b18cf8a
#
_cell.length_a   1.000
_cell.length_b   1.000
_cell.length_c   1.000
_cell.angle_alpha   90.00
_cell.angle_beta   90.00
_cell.angle_gamma   90.00
#
_symmetry.space_group_name_H-M   'P 1'
#
loop_
_entity.id
_entity.type
_entity.pdbx_description
1 polymer ?
#
loop_
_entity_poly.entity_id
_entity_poly.type
_entity_poly.pdbx_seq_one_letter_code
_entity_poly.pdbx_strand_id
1 'polypeptide(L)'
;MANFQEEISKLVKKHDTNDPFKLARSLGIVILFYDLGQTYGFFRTYKRVKTIVINNQLDEWLKRYVCAHELGHAILHSDLNTAFLKK
;
A
#
# COMPACT_ATOMS: atom_id res chain seq x y z
N MET A 1 -5.21 19.11 10.39
CA MET A 1 -5.07 18.12 9.32
C MET A 1 -4.64 16.79 9.92
N ALA A 2 -5.35 15.73 9.61
CA ALA A 2 -5.00 14.40 10.11
C ALA A 2 -3.67 13.95 9.51
N ASN A 3 -2.81 13.35 10.31
CA ASN A 3 -1.56 12.80 9.82
C ASN A 3 -1.76 11.34 9.37
N PHE A 4 -0.73 10.80 8.76
CA PHE A 4 -0.74 9.43 8.24
C PHE A 4 -1.11 8.41 9.31
N GLN A 5 -0.53 8.53 10.51
CA GLN A 5 -0.78 7.58 11.60
C GLN A 5 -2.23 7.63 12.06
N GLU A 6 -2.80 8.81 12.14
CA GLU A 6 -4.20 8.96 12.54
C GLU A 6 -5.15 8.31 11.54
N GLU A 7 -4.88 8.51 10.25
CA GLU A 7 -5.70 7.90 9.20
C GLU A 7 -5.63 6.38 9.24
N ILE A 8 -4.43 5.83 9.42
CA ILE A 8 -4.25 4.38 9.53
C ILE A 8 -4.94 3.84 10.77
N SER A 9 -4.82 4.54 11.91
CA SER A 9 -5.48 4.12 13.16
C SER A 9 -6.99 4.05 13.01
N LYS A 10 -7.58 5.03 12.34
CA LYS A 10 -9.02 5.04 12.08
C LYS A 10 -9.44 3.85 11.23
N LEU A 11 -8.67 3.54 10.21
CA LEU A 11 -8.97 2.43 9.32
C LEU A 11 -8.80 1.09 10.01
N VAL A 12 -7.78 0.94 10.85
CA VAL A 12 -7.57 -0.27 11.63
C VAL A 12 -8.78 -0.53 12.52
N LYS A 13 -9.27 0.50 13.20
CA LYS A 13 -10.43 0.37 14.07
C LYS A 13 -11.69 0.02 13.27
N LYS A 14 -11.88 0.67 12.14
CA LYS A 14 -13.06 0.48 11.31
C LYS A 14 -13.12 -0.93 10.73
N HIS A 15 -12.00 -1.46 10.29
CA HIS A 15 -11.93 -2.76 9.60
C HIS A 15 -11.46 -3.90 10.51
N ASP A 16 -11.19 -3.59 11.78
CA ASP A 16 -10.79 -4.56 12.79
C ASP A 16 -9.59 -5.40 12.37
N THR A 17 -8.59 -4.75 11.77
CA THR A 17 -7.36 -5.41 11.36
C THR A 17 -6.20 -4.41 11.30
N ASN A 18 -5.01 -4.88 11.66
CA ASN A 18 -3.78 -4.12 11.48
C ASN A 18 -2.88 -4.73 10.40
N ASP A 19 -3.38 -5.75 9.69
CA ASP A 19 -2.67 -6.35 8.57
C ASP A 19 -2.88 -5.47 7.34
N PRO A 20 -1.82 -4.83 6.79
CA PRO A 20 -1.98 -3.93 5.65
C PRO A 20 -2.56 -4.61 4.42
N PHE A 21 -2.29 -5.89 4.22
CA PHE A 21 -2.86 -6.62 3.08
C PHE A 21 -4.36 -6.77 3.21
N LYS A 22 -4.83 -7.15 4.40
CA LYS A 22 -6.27 -7.28 4.64
C LYS A 22 -6.95 -5.92 4.55
N LEU A 23 -6.32 -4.89 5.11
CA LEU A 23 -6.87 -3.55 5.08
C LEU A 23 -7.00 -3.04 3.65
N ALA A 24 -5.98 -3.24 2.83
CA ALA A 24 -6.01 -2.85 1.43
C ALA A 24 -7.16 -3.54 0.69
N ARG A 25 -7.31 -4.85 0.88
CA ARG A 25 -8.40 -5.59 0.25
C ARG A 25 -9.76 -5.10 0.70
N SER A 26 -9.91 -4.78 1.99
CA SER A 26 -11.16 -4.22 2.52
C SER A 26 -11.52 -2.89 1.86
N LEU A 27 -10.52 -2.15 1.41
CA LEU A 27 -10.71 -0.87 0.74
C LEU A 27 -10.85 -1.01 -0.78
N GLY A 28 -10.89 -2.23 -1.28
CA GLY A 28 -11.02 -2.48 -2.71
C GLY A 28 -9.74 -2.27 -3.50
N ILE A 29 -8.61 -2.30 -2.83
CA ILE A 29 -7.30 -2.10 -3.47
C ILE A 29 -6.73 -3.46 -3.88
N VAL A 30 -6.31 -3.58 -5.12
CA VAL A 30 -5.71 -4.80 -5.65
C VAL A 30 -4.24 -4.85 -5.23
N ILE A 31 -3.79 -6.01 -4.76
CA ILE A 31 -2.39 -6.23 -4.39
C ILE A 31 -1.80 -7.24 -5.38
N LEU A 32 -0.70 -6.87 -6.03
CA LEU A 32 0.01 -7.72 -6.96
C LEU A 32 1.47 -7.83 -6.55
N PHE A 33 2.09 -8.95 -6.88
CA PHE A 33 3.49 -9.22 -6.58
C PHE A 33 4.22 -9.57 -7.86
N TYR A 34 5.28 -8.83 -8.15
CA TYR A 34 6.12 -9.06 -9.32
C TYR A 34 7.58 -8.81 -8.96
N ASP A 35 8.48 -9.32 -9.79
CA ASP A 35 9.90 -8.99 -9.68
C ASP A 35 10.08 -7.57 -10.23
N LEU A 36 10.37 -6.63 -9.35
CA LEU A 36 10.49 -5.23 -9.70
C LEU A 36 11.94 -4.74 -9.73
N GLY A 37 12.91 -5.67 -9.67
CA GLY A 37 14.32 -5.28 -9.69
C GLY A 37 14.68 -4.43 -8.49
N GLN A 38 15.06 -3.17 -8.73
CA GLN A 38 15.50 -2.25 -7.68
C GLN A 38 14.34 -1.50 -7.01
N THR A 39 13.13 -1.69 -7.48
CA THR A 39 11.96 -1.01 -6.91
C THR A 39 11.33 -1.89 -5.86
N TYR A 40 11.05 -1.34 -4.67
CA TYR A 40 10.35 -2.07 -3.62
C TYR A 40 8.89 -2.29 -3.94
N GLY A 41 8.22 -1.26 -4.45
CA GLY A 41 6.83 -1.33 -4.81
C GLY A 41 6.34 0.02 -5.33
N PHE A 42 5.09 0.04 -5.77
CA PHE A 42 4.47 1.28 -6.22
C PHE A 42 2.96 1.19 -6.12
N PHE A 43 2.33 2.35 -6.07
CA PHE A 43 0.89 2.51 -6.08
C PHE A 43 0.49 3.20 -7.38
N ARG A 44 -0.57 2.70 -8.00
CA ARG A 44 -1.13 3.35 -9.19
C ARG A 44 -2.64 3.20 -9.21
N THR A 45 -3.29 4.16 -9.86
CA THR A 45 -4.72 4.09 -10.15
C THR A 45 -4.88 4.06 -11.66
N TYR A 46 -5.64 3.09 -12.15
CA TYR A 46 -5.92 2.97 -13.58
C TYR A 46 -7.40 2.63 -13.74
N LYS A 47 -8.12 3.46 -14.47
CA LYS A 47 -9.56 3.27 -14.70
C LYS A 47 -10.32 3.05 -13.39
N ARG A 48 -10.00 3.86 -12.37
CA ARG A 48 -10.60 3.81 -11.03
C ARG A 48 -10.23 2.57 -10.23
N VAL A 49 -9.36 1.73 -10.73
CA VAL A 49 -8.86 0.59 -9.97
C VAL A 49 -7.55 0.99 -9.32
N LYS A 50 -7.53 0.96 -7.99
CA LYS A 50 -6.33 1.24 -7.21
C LYS A 50 -5.54 -0.05 -7.04
N THR A 51 -4.26 0.00 -7.34
CA THR A 51 -3.40 -1.18 -7.31
C THR A 51 -2.10 -0.86 -6.60
N ILE A 52 -1.70 -1.74 -5.70
CA ILE A 52 -0.38 -1.71 -5.07
C ILE A 52 0.39 -2.91 -5.63
N VAL A 53 1.55 -2.63 -6.21
CA VAL A 53 2.43 -3.67 -6.71
C VAL A 53 3.65 -3.74 -5.82
N ILE A 54 4.00 -4.93 -5.37
CA ILE A 54 5.08 -5.15 -4.40
C ILE A 54 6.10 -6.10 -5.02
N ASN A 55 7.38 -5.79 -4.82
CA ASN A 55 8.46 -6.63 -5.30
C ASN A 55 8.42 -7.99 -4.58
N ASN A 56 8.26 -9.06 -5.33
CA ASN A 56 8.14 -10.40 -4.76
C ASN A 56 9.46 -10.96 -4.22
N GLN A 57 10.57 -10.26 -4.44
CA GLN A 57 11.89 -10.69 -3.97
C GLN A 57 12.21 -10.18 -2.56
N LEU A 58 11.33 -9.38 -1.97
CA LEU A 58 11.52 -8.84 -0.63
C LEU A 58 11.21 -9.88 0.45
N ASP A 59 11.81 -9.72 1.62
CA ASP A 59 11.44 -10.49 2.80
C ASP A 59 10.00 -10.19 3.19
N GLU A 60 9.37 -11.10 3.92
CA GLU A 60 7.97 -10.95 4.30
C GLU A 60 7.69 -9.67 5.10
N TRP A 61 8.58 -9.33 6.04
CA TRP A 61 8.39 -8.12 6.83
C TRP A 61 8.49 -6.87 5.96
N LEU A 62 9.38 -6.90 4.97
CA LEU A 62 9.57 -5.75 4.09
C LEU A 62 8.41 -5.62 3.10
N LYS A 63 7.88 -6.72 2.61
CA LYS A 63 6.66 -6.71 1.80
C LYS A 63 5.52 -6.04 2.57
N ARG A 64 5.37 -6.39 3.84
CA ARG A 64 4.35 -5.81 4.71
C ARG A 64 4.57 -4.32 4.91
N TYR A 65 5.82 -3.93 5.14
CA TYR A 65 6.17 -2.51 5.29
C TYR A 65 5.85 -1.73 4.02
N VAL A 66 6.24 -2.26 2.86
CA VAL A 66 5.99 -1.61 1.57
C VAL A 66 4.48 -1.50 1.31
N CYS A 67 3.73 -2.55 1.62
CA CYS A 67 2.27 -2.51 1.49
C CYS A 67 1.68 -1.39 2.34
N ALA A 68 2.11 -1.28 3.60
CA ALA A 68 1.62 -0.24 4.49
C ALA A 68 1.97 1.16 3.98
N HIS A 69 3.21 1.32 3.47
CA HIS A 69 3.68 2.60 2.92
C HIS A 69 2.84 3.02 1.72
N GLU A 70 2.63 2.10 0.78
CA GLU A 70 1.86 2.39 -0.44
C GLU A 70 0.38 2.55 -0.13
N LEU A 71 -0.13 1.82 0.86
CA LEU A 71 -1.51 2.00 1.32
C LEU A 71 -1.72 3.41 1.85
N GLY A 72 -0.73 3.96 2.55
CA GLY A 72 -0.78 5.34 3.01
C GLY A 72 -0.94 6.33 1.85
N HIS A 73 -0.18 6.12 0.78
CA HIS A 73 -0.33 6.96 -0.41
C HIS A 73 -1.72 6.80 -1.03
N ALA A 74 -2.23 5.57 -1.08
CA ALA A 74 -3.56 5.31 -1.63
C ALA A 74 -4.65 6.05 -0.86
N ILE A 75 -4.49 6.17 0.44
CA ILE A 75 -5.46 6.83 1.31
C ILE A 75 -5.33 8.35 1.25
N LEU A 76 -4.10 8.86 1.31
CA LEU A 76 -3.84 10.29 1.43
C LEU A 76 -3.68 10.99 0.08
N HIS A 77 -3.22 10.26 -0.94
CA HIS A 77 -2.87 10.80 -2.25
C HIS A 77 -3.39 9.89 -3.36
N SER A 78 -4.69 9.58 -3.32
CA SER A 78 -5.28 8.59 -4.23
C SER A 78 -5.21 8.99 -5.70
N ASP A 79 -4.95 10.27 -5.99
CA ASP A 79 -4.83 10.75 -7.36
C ASP A 79 -3.42 10.59 -7.93
N LEU A 80 -2.45 10.23 -7.09
CA LEU A 80 -1.06 10.15 -7.48
C LEU A 80 -0.62 8.71 -7.71
N ASN A 81 0.31 8.54 -8.64
CA ASN A 81 1.03 7.29 -8.80
C ASN A 81 2.39 7.48 -8.14
N THR A 82 2.78 6.55 -7.30
CA THR A 82 4.03 6.66 -6.53
C THR A 82 4.87 5.41 -6.68
N ALA A 83 6.16 5.56 -6.43
CA ALA A 83 7.08 4.43 -6.41
C ALA A 83 7.96 4.51 -5.16
N PHE A 84 8.19 3.36 -4.55
CA PHE A 84 9.07 3.23 -3.40
C PHE A 84 10.33 2.52 -3.89
N LEU A 85 11.39 3.30 -4.06
CA LEU A 85 12.62 2.82 -4.65
C LEU A 85 13.60 2.32 -3.61
N LYS A 86 14.27 1.24 -3.95
CA LYS A 86 15.37 0.72 -3.17
C LYS A 86 16.56 1.67 -3.32
N LYS A 87 17.17 2.02 -2.23
CA LYS A 87 18.39 2.82 -2.24
C LYS A 87 19.62 1.94 -2.12
#